data_f5a23b69a8a49b5dfec2d83a64c28b42
#
_entry.id   f5a23b69a8a49b5dfec2d83a64c28b42
#
_cell.length_a   1.000
_cell.length_b   1.000
_cell.length_c   1.000
_cell.angle_alpha   90.00
_cell.angle_beta   90.00
_cell.angle_gamma   90.00
#
_symmetry.space_group_name_H-M   'P 1'
#
loop_
_entity.id
_entity.type
_entity.pdbx_description
1 polymer ?
#
loop_
_entity_poly.entity_id
_entity_poly.type
_entity_poly.pdbx_seq_one_letter_code
_entity_poly.pdbx_strand_id
1 'polypeptide(L)'
;MPGNSKPTPAQSRAMEQLKGLINTSNTGGRTLCCLVGCQGSGKTWLARRIADASEFGATRYIAVNNIILELINEDPLLKEIYEFNSDTLNSDLKRFGNRVRQAVHDRVAEQFQPEGLTVLDHMELVFALGMDPVTTWYNDAVGNERILMVITGRMAGQMCRCGEHTLTRGDQPIVELEA
;
A
#
# COMPACT_ATOMS: atom_id res chain seq x y z
N MET A 1 5.50 22.04 -0.89
CA MET A 1 6.77 21.30 -0.96
C MET A 1 6.98 20.65 0.40
N PRO A 2 7.15 19.33 0.53
CA PRO A 2 7.49 18.73 1.81
C PRO A 2 8.86 19.26 2.24
N GLY A 3 8.92 19.78 3.45
CA GLY A 3 10.09 20.45 3.98
C GLY A 3 11.34 19.56 3.99
N ASN A 4 12.46 20.21 3.83
CA ASN A 4 13.82 19.62 3.80
C ASN A 4 14.27 19.13 5.20
N SER A 5 13.35 18.49 5.95
CA SER A 5 13.68 17.93 7.25
C SER A 5 14.64 16.74 7.10
N LYS A 6 15.70 16.77 7.91
CA LYS A 6 16.62 15.63 7.98
C LYS A 6 15.87 14.40 8.53
N PRO A 7 16.17 13.20 8.02
CA PRO A 7 15.57 11.98 8.55
C PRO A 7 15.96 11.77 10.02
N THR A 8 15.03 11.22 10.79
CA THR A 8 15.36 10.75 12.14
C THR A 8 16.26 9.52 12.06
N PRO A 9 16.95 9.12 13.14
CA PRO A 9 17.74 7.89 13.16
C PRO A 9 16.91 6.64 12.85
N ALA A 10 15.63 6.58 13.27
CA ALA A 10 14.72 5.49 12.95
C ALA A 10 14.38 5.47 11.46
N GLN A 11 14.08 6.63 10.87
CA GLN A 11 13.83 6.75 9.43
C GLN A 11 15.06 6.39 8.59
N SER A 12 16.26 6.76 9.03
CA SER A 12 17.50 6.41 8.33
C SER A 12 17.72 4.89 8.34
N ARG A 13 17.54 4.23 9.48
CA ARG A 13 17.64 2.75 9.58
C ARG A 13 16.62 2.06 8.71
N ALA A 14 15.34 2.48 8.77
CA ALA A 14 14.28 1.91 7.95
C ALA A 14 14.55 2.11 6.45
N MET A 15 15.08 3.26 6.06
CA MET A 15 15.49 3.54 4.68
C MET A 15 16.52 2.52 4.19
N GLU A 16 17.60 2.32 4.95
CA GLU A 16 18.67 1.38 4.57
C GLU A 16 18.16 -0.08 4.51
N GLN A 17 17.30 -0.48 5.43
CA GLN A 17 16.67 -1.80 5.40
C GLN A 17 15.79 -1.99 4.15
N LEU A 18 14.94 -1.01 3.83
CA LEU A 18 14.08 -1.06 2.65
C LEU A 18 14.91 -1.10 1.35
N LYS A 19 15.96 -0.28 1.25
CA LYS A 19 16.89 -0.31 0.12
C LYS A 19 17.54 -1.68 -0.05
N GLY A 20 18.02 -2.27 1.03
CA GLY A 20 18.57 -3.63 1.01
C GLY A 20 17.55 -4.63 0.47
N LEU A 21 16.32 -4.63 0.99
CA LEU A 21 15.26 -5.54 0.57
C LEU A 21 14.84 -5.35 -0.90
N ILE A 22 14.66 -4.11 -1.34
CA ILE A 22 14.28 -3.79 -2.72
C ILE A 22 15.39 -4.16 -3.70
N ASN A 23 16.65 -4.01 -3.32
CA ASN A 23 17.81 -4.28 -4.21
C ASN A 23 18.23 -5.76 -4.24
N THR A 24 18.06 -6.51 -3.15
CA THR A 24 18.39 -7.95 -3.13
C THR A 24 17.53 -8.78 -4.07
N SER A 25 16.42 -8.26 -4.51
CA SER A 25 15.50 -8.93 -5.44
C SER A 25 15.90 -8.82 -6.92
N ASN A 26 17.03 -8.24 -7.22
CA ASN A 26 17.58 -8.16 -8.60
C ASN A 26 17.94 -9.54 -9.20
N THR A 27 17.72 -10.64 -8.50
CA THR A 27 18.00 -12.01 -8.97
C THR A 27 16.82 -12.70 -9.67
N GLY A 28 15.85 -11.92 -10.18
CA GLY A 28 14.81 -12.45 -11.07
C GLY A 28 13.55 -12.94 -10.38
N GLY A 29 12.95 -12.13 -9.52
CA GLY A 29 11.69 -12.42 -8.87
C GLY A 29 10.91 -11.18 -8.46
N ARG A 30 9.59 -11.34 -8.29
CA ARG A 30 8.72 -10.32 -7.71
C ARG A 30 9.18 -9.99 -6.29
N THR A 31 9.25 -8.71 -5.97
CA THR A 31 9.54 -8.26 -4.61
C THR A 31 8.37 -7.49 -4.06
N LEU A 32 7.84 -7.97 -2.97
CA LEU A 32 6.91 -7.20 -2.17
C LEU A 32 7.53 -7.00 -0.79
N CYS A 33 7.61 -5.76 -0.34
CA CYS A 33 7.99 -5.43 1.04
C CYS A 33 6.99 -4.45 1.65
N CYS A 34 6.87 -4.48 2.96
CA CYS A 34 5.96 -3.62 3.71
C CYS A 34 6.73 -2.67 4.64
N LEU A 35 6.40 -1.40 4.60
CA LEU A 35 6.77 -0.41 5.61
C LEU A 35 5.60 -0.22 6.56
N VAL A 36 5.75 -0.67 7.80
CA VAL A 36 4.72 -0.59 8.84
C VAL A 36 5.12 0.46 9.87
N GLY A 37 4.15 1.20 10.40
CA GLY A 37 4.38 2.12 11.51
C GLY A 37 3.10 2.80 11.95
N CYS A 38 3.11 3.41 13.12
CA CYS A 38 1.97 4.14 13.66
C CYS A 38 1.61 5.37 12.82
N GLN A 39 0.41 5.87 12.99
CA GLN A 39 0.03 7.17 12.44
C GLN A 39 1.01 8.25 12.94
N GLY A 40 1.45 9.13 12.05
CA GLY A 40 2.39 10.19 12.38
C GLY A 40 3.87 9.78 12.46
N SER A 41 4.24 8.50 12.33
CA SER A 41 5.65 8.05 12.37
C SER A 41 6.52 8.54 11.19
N GLY A 42 5.91 9.13 10.16
CA GLY A 42 6.62 9.64 8.98
C GLY A 42 6.80 8.62 7.84
N LYS A 43 6.00 7.54 7.83
CA LYS A 43 6.01 6.51 6.76
C LYS A 43 5.85 7.13 5.37
N THR A 44 4.85 7.99 5.17
CA THR A 44 4.59 8.66 3.90
C THR A 44 5.77 9.50 3.44
N TRP A 45 6.42 10.21 4.38
CA TRP A 45 7.63 10.97 4.08
C TRP A 45 8.76 10.04 3.59
N LEU A 46 8.96 8.92 4.29
CA LEU A 46 9.99 7.92 3.93
C LEU A 46 9.67 7.27 2.59
N ALA A 47 8.41 6.89 2.36
CA ALA A 47 7.94 6.28 1.12
C ALA A 47 8.16 7.19 -0.10
N ARG A 48 7.87 8.49 0.03
CA ARG A 48 8.14 9.48 -1.02
C ARG A 48 9.62 9.64 -1.29
N ARG A 49 10.45 9.67 -0.23
CA ARG A 49 11.93 9.71 -0.38
C ARG A 49 12.47 8.50 -1.13
N ILE A 50 11.90 7.31 -0.88
CA ILE A 50 12.24 6.09 -1.63
C ILE A 50 11.78 6.22 -3.08
N ALA A 51 10.56 6.69 -3.31
CA ALA A 51 10.04 6.90 -4.66
C ALA A 51 10.86 7.93 -5.47
N ASP A 52 11.40 8.94 -4.82
CA ASP A 52 12.24 9.97 -5.45
C ASP A 52 13.71 9.53 -5.66
N ALA A 53 14.10 8.37 -5.12
CA ALA A 53 15.47 7.90 -5.20
C ALA A 53 15.76 7.24 -6.57
N SER A 54 16.70 7.80 -7.31
CA SER A 54 17.08 7.34 -8.65
C SER A 54 17.68 5.92 -8.70
N GLU A 55 18.08 5.38 -7.56
CA GLU A 55 18.69 4.05 -7.45
C GLU A 55 17.75 2.88 -7.76
N PHE A 56 16.43 3.12 -7.77
CA PHE A 56 15.44 2.10 -8.06
C PHE A 56 14.93 2.13 -9.50
N GLY A 57 15.53 2.95 -10.36
CA GLY A 57 15.08 3.14 -11.73
C GLY A 57 13.78 3.94 -11.81
N ALA A 58 12.89 3.52 -12.71
CA ALA A 58 11.57 4.15 -12.81
C ALA A 58 10.75 3.84 -11.55
N THR A 59 10.20 4.87 -10.93
CA THR A 59 9.40 4.74 -9.71
C THR A 59 8.03 5.36 -9.87
N ARG A 60 7.00 4.72 -9.32
CA ARG A 60 5.63 5.22 -9.28
C ARG A 60 5.14 5.25 -7.84
N TYR A 61 4.72 6.43 -7.37
CA TYR A 61 4.04 6.59 -6.07
C TYR A 61 2.53 6.69 -6.30
N ILE A 62 1.76 5.85 -5.62
CA ILE A 62 0.32 5.73 -5.74
C ILE A 62 -0.31 5.93 -4.36
N ALA A 63 -1.13 6.97 -4.20
CA ALA A 63 -1.96 7.17 -3.03
C ALA A 63 -3.30 6.44 -3.25
N VAL A 64 -3.41 5.21 -2.77
CA VAL A 64 -4.52 4.30 -3.12
C VAL A 64 -5.87 4.83 -2.67
N ASN A 65 -5.96 5.47 -1.49
CA ASN A 65 -7.20 6.08 -1.03
C ASN A 65 -7.75 7.13 -2.03
N ASN A 66 -6.88 7.86 -2.73
CA ASN A 66 -7.34 8.84 -3.73
C ASN A 66 -8.04 8.15 -4.90
N ILE A 67 -7.49 7.03 -5.38
CA ILE A 67 -8.10 6.22 -6.45
C ILE A 67 -9.47 5.71 -6.02
N ILE A 68 -9.58 5.22 -4.78
CA ILE A 68 -10.87 4.74 -4.23
C ILE A 68 -11.90 5.87 -4.19
N LEU A 69 -11.51 7.04 -3.70
CA LEU A 69 -12.39 8.20 -3.61
C LEU A 69 -12.79 8.72 -5.00
N GLU A 70 -11.87 8.71 -5.97
CA GLU A 70 -12.17 9.05 -7.37
C GLU A 70 -13.20 8.08 -7.96
N LEU A 71 -13.00 6.77 -7.82
CA LEU A 71 -13.93 5.75 -8.28
C LEU A 71 -15.32 5.90 -7.65
N ILE A 72 -15.39 6.18 -6.33
CA ILE A 72 -16.64 6.45 -5.64
C ILE A 72 -17.34 7.69 -6.23
N ASN A 73 -16.61 8.72 -6.53
CA ASN A 73 -17.18 9.96 -7.09
C ASN A 73 -17.59 9.83 -8.57
N GLU A 74 -16.93 8.97 -9.33
CA GLU A 74 -17.24 8.70 -10.75
C GLU A 74 -18.53 7.87 -10.95
N ASP A 75 -18.87 7.02 -9.98
CA ASP A 75 -20.06 6.16 -10.02
C ASP A 75 -21.16 6.71 -9.09
N PRO A 76 -22.28 7.25 -9.62
CA PRO A 76 -23.37 7.80 -8.80
C PRO A 76 -23.94 6.81 -7.78
N LEU A 77 -23.99 5.52 -8.12
CA LEU A 77 -24.48 4.48 -7.23
C LEU A 77 -23.48 4.25 -6.08
N LEU A 78 -22.18 4.31 -6.36
CA LEU A 78 -21.11 4.23 -5.36
C LEU A 78 -21.20 5.39 -4.38
N LYS A 79 -21.42 6.59 -4.91
CA LYS A 79 -21.57 7.79 -4.11
C LYS A 79 -22.80 7.72 -3.21
N GLU A 80 -23.93 7.31 -3.75
CA GLU A 80 -25.17 7.15 -2.99
C GLU A 80 -24.99 6.16 -1.83
N ILE A 81 -24.36 5.02 -2.06
CA ILE A 81 -24.11 4.01 -1.01
C ILE A 81 -23.09 4.48 0.01
N TYR A 82 -22.05 5.20 -0.41
CA TYR A 82 -21.07 5.78 0.51
C TYR A 82 -21.70 6.85 1.42
N GLU A 83 -22.65 7.62 0.88
CA GLU A 83 -23.40 8.65 1.63
C GLU A 83 -24.51 8.05 2.51
N PHE A 84 -25.11 6.91 2.10
CA PHE A 84 -26.14 6.19 2.85
C PHE A 84 -25.52 5.17 3.80
N ASN A 85 -25.15 5.61 4.98
CA ASN A 85 -24.66 4.77 6.07
C ASN A 85 -25.80 4.02 6.76
N SER A 86 -26.52 3.11 6.05
CA SER A 86 -27.66 2.40 6.64
C SER A 86 -27.42 0.90 6.73
N ASP A 87 -27.71 0.34 7.91
CA ASP A 87 -27.59 -1.08 8.28
C ASP A 87 -28.44 -2.06 7.43
N THR A 88 -29.27 -1.56 6.53
CA THR A 88 -30.21 -2.34 5.72
C THR A 88 -29.66 -2.85 4.38
N LEU A 89 -28.44 -2.50 4.01
CA LEU A 89 -27.85 -2.76 2.68
C LEU A 89 -26.90 -3.97 2.60
N ASN A 90 -26.94 -4.89 3.56
CA ASN A 90 -25.94 -5.97 3.69
C ASN A 90 -25.78 -6.90 2.46
N SER A 91 -26.81 -7.15 1.66
CA SER A 91 -26.70 -8.02 0.47
C SER A 91 -26.18 -7.25 -0.75
N ASP A 92 -26.65 -6.02 -0.92
CA ASP A 92 -26.25 -5.16 -2.03
C ASP A 92 -24.85 -4.61 -1.80
N LEU A 93 -24.47 -4.32 -0.54
CA LEU A 93 -23.10 -3.98 -0.16
C LEU A 93 -22.09 -5.08 -0.49
N LYS A 94 -22.45 -6.37 -0.37
CA LYS A 94 -21.53 -7.46 -0.76
C LYS A 94 -21.29 -7.52 -2.27
N ARG A 95 -22.37 -7.44 -3.06
CA ARG A 95 -22.28 -7.45 -4.52
C ARG A 95 -21.56 -6.21 -5.05
N PHE A 96 -21.84 -5.11 -4.44
CA PHE A 96 -21.29 -3.81 -4.70
C PHE A 96 -19.81 -3.74 -4.28
N GLY A 97 -19.50 -4.23 -3.07
CA GLY A 97 -18.13 -4.33 -2.57
C GLY A 97 -17.21 -5.12 -3.52
N ASN A 98 -17.71 -6.18 -4.19
CA ASN A 98 -16.93 -6.91 -5.18
C ASN A 98 -16.63 -6.05 -6.41
N ARG A 99 -17.60 -5.26 -6.90
CA ARG A 99 -17.42 -4.37 -8.05
C ARG A 99 -16.41 -3.26 -7.75
N VAL A 100 -16.51 -2.66 -6.55
CA VAL A 100 -15.54 -1.65 -6.10
C VAL A 100 -14.15 -2.24 -5.99
N ARG A 101 -14.05 -3.40 -5.33
CA ARG A 101 -12.76 -4.10 -5.16
C ARG A 101 -12.09 -4.39 -6.50
N GLN A 102 -12.85 -4.90 -7.47
CA GLN A 102 -12.32 -5.16 -8.81
C GLN A 102 -11.87 -3.86 -9.50
N ALA A 103 -12.68 -2.81 -9.46
CA ALA A 103 -12.34 -1.52 -10.07
C ALA A 103 -11.09 -0.89 -9.42
N VAL A 104 -10.97 -0.97 -8.09
CA VAL A 104 -9.78 -0.51 -7.37
C VAL A 104 -8.55 -1.31 -7.76
N HIS A 105 -8.69 -2.65 -7.80
CA HIS A 105 -7.64 -3.55 -8.22
C HIS A 105 -7.11 -3.16 -9.61
N ASP A 106 -8.00 -3.09 -10.59
CA ASP A 106 -7.64 -2.83 -12.00
C ASP A 106 -6.99 -1.42 -12.15
N ARG A 107 -7.59 -0.38 -11.56
CA ARG A 107 -7.09 0.98 -11.65
C ARG A 107 -5.72 1.17 -10.98
N VAL A 108 -5.42 0.42 -9.91
CA VAL A 108 -4.11 0.44 -9.25
C VAL A 108 -3.10 -0.38 -10.08
N ALA A 109 -3.48 -1.56 -10.57
CA ALA A 109 -2.61 -2.42 -11.37
C ALA A 109 -2.19 -1.76 -12.69
N GLU A 110 -3.09 -1.01 -13.35
CA GLU A 110 -2.77 -0.20 -14.54
C GLU A 110 -1.66 0.83 -14.32
N GLN A 111 -1.42 1.22 -13.06
CA GLN A 111 -0.41 2.22 -12.71
C GLN A 111 0.92 1.60 -12.28
N PHE A 112 1.05 0.28 -12.25
CA PHE A 112 2.29 -0.37 -11.86
C PHE A 112 3.42 -0.01 -12.83
N GLN A 113 4.61 0.11 -12.26
CA GLN A 113 5.80 0.47 -13.02
C GLN A 113 6.54 -0.81 -13.43
N PRO A 114 6.48 -1.20 -14.72
CA PRO A 114 7.22 -2.36 -15.21
C PRO A 114 8.73 -2.19 -14.98
N GLU A 115 9.37 -3.25 -14.50
CA GLU A 115 10.83 -3.26 -14.20
C GLU A 115 11.30 -2.17 -13.22
N GLY A 116 10.34 -1.53 -12.50
CA GLY A 116 10.59 -0.43 -11.59
C GLY A 116 10.10 -0.70 -10.17
N LEU A 117 9.97 0.37 -9.40
CA LEU A 117 9.40 0.35 -8.06
C LEU A 117 8.04 1.02 -8.04
N THR A 118 7.00 0.30 -7.60
CA THR A 118 5.69 0.86 -7.29
C THR A 118 5.55 1.00 -5.78
N VAL A 119 5.25 2.21 -5.32
CA VAL A 119 5.00 2.51 -3.91
C VAL A 119 3.50 2.71 -3.72
N LEU A 120 2.85 1.85 -2.92
CA LEU A 120 1.45 1.94 -2.55
C LEU A 120 1.33 2.53 -1.15
N ASP A 121 0.76 3.72 -1.03
CA ASP A 121 0.56 4.43 0.25
C ASP A 121 -0.92 4.80 0.43
N HIS A 122 -1.29 5.19 1.65
CA HIS A 122 -2.67 5.55 2.00
C HIS A 122 -3.66 4.42 1.66
N MET A 123 -3.46 3.25 2.30
CA MET A 123 -4.24 2.04 2.01
C MET A 123 -5.34 1.75 3.05
N GLU A 124 -5.70 2.72 3.88
CA GLU A 124 -6.67 2.52 4.96
C GLU A 124 -8.04 2.09 4.43
N LEU A 125 -8.48 2.67 3.30
CA LEU A 125 -9.75 2.31 2.66
C LEU A 125 -9.71 0.93 2.00
N VAL A 126 -8.54 0.45 1.58
CA VAL A 126 -8.37 -0.92 1.05
C VAL A 126 -8.79 -1.94 2.12
N PHE A 127 -8.27 -1.77 3.35
CA PHE A 127 -8.64 -2.62 4.47
C PHE A 127 -10.11 -2.48 4.86
N ALA A 128 -10.66 -1.26 4.82
CA ALA A 128 -12.08 -1.01 5.09
C ALA A 128 -13.00 -1.68 4.05
N LEU A 129 -12.55 -1.83 2.81
CA LEU A 129 -13.24 -2.60 1.77
C LEU A 129 -13.09 -4.12 1.93
N GLY A 130 -12.39 -4.60 2.96
CA GLY A 130 -12.12 -6.01 3.17
C GLY A 130 -11.20 -6.63 2.13
N MET A 131 -10.33 -5.83 1.50
CA MET A 131 -9.30 -6.30 0.57
C MET A 131 -8.03 -6.63 1.34
N ASP A 132 -7.40 -7.74 0.99
CA ASP A 132 -6.04 -8.04 1.39
C ASP A 132 -5.07 -7.50 0.34
N PRO A 133 -4.34 -6.41 0.60
CA PRO A 133 -3.51 -5.77 -0.40
C PRO A 133 -2.35 -6.66 -0.88
N VAL A 134 -1.84 -7.55 -0.02
CA VAL A 134 -0.77 -8.48 -0.38
C VAL A 134 -1.28 -9.47 -1.43
N THR A 135 -2.38 -10.16 -1.14
CA THR A 135 -2.96 -11.13 -2.07
C THR A 135 -3.49 -10.44 -3.33
N THR A 136 -4.05 -9.23 -3.18
CA THR A 136 -4.67 -8.49 -4.28
C THR A 136 -3.65 -8.12 -5.36
N TRP A 137 -2.50 -7.56 -5.00
CA TRP A 137 -1.56 -7.00 -6.00
C TRP A 137 -0.27 -7.80 -6.17
N TYR A 138 0.09 -8.68 -5.22
CA TYR A 138 1.29 -9.49 -5.38
C TYR A 138 1.20 -10.46 -6.56
N ASN A 139 0.01 -11.03 -6.78
CA ASN A 139 -0.21 -12.01 -7.85
C ASN A 139 -0.27 -11.37 -9.24
N ASP A 140 -0.58 -10.07 -9.31
CA ASP A 140 -0.70 -9.34 -10.57
C ASP A 140 0.61 -8.66 -10.99
N ALA A 141 1.57 -8.54 -10.07
CA ALA A 141 2.90 -8.08 -10.41
C ALA A 141 3.54 -9.08 -11.41
N VAL A 142 3.66 -8.67 -12.66
CA VAL A 142 4.20 -9.48 -13.75
C VAL A 142 5.66 -9.12 -13.97
N GLY A 143 6.55 -10.11 -13.90
CA GLY A 143 7.97 -9.88 -14.20
C GLY A 143 8.83 -9.42 -13.02
N ASN A 144 9.67 -8.42 -13.24
CA ASN A 144 10.63 -7.90 -12.25
C ASN A 144 10.10 -6.70 -11.45
N GLU A 145 8.79 -6.62 -11.24
CA GLU A 145 8.17 -5.54 -10.51
C GLU A 145 8.49 -5.62 -9.02
N ARG A 146 8.74 -4.47 -8.44
CA ARG A 146 9.02 -4.30 -7.02
C ARG A 146 7.90 -3.46 -6.41
N ILE A 147 7.30 -3.94 -5.32
CA ILE A 147 6.20 -3.27 -4.65
C ILE A 147 6.59 -2.95 -3.21
N LEU A 148 6.50 -1.68 -2.84
CA LEU A 148 6.58 -1.22 -1.47
C LEU A 148 5.18 -0.83 -1.00
N MET A 149 4.64 -1.54 -0.02
CA MET A 149 3.37 -1.20 0.62
C MET A 149 3.60 -0.44 1.92
N VAL A 150 2.94 0.70 2.07
CA VAL A 150 3.02 1.53 3.27
C VAL A 150 1.76 1.33 4.11
N ILE A 151 1.92 0.77 5.29
CA ILE A 151 0.81 0.28 6.10
C ILE A 151 0.80 0.95 7.46
N THR A 152 -0.37 1.48 7.84
CA THR A 152 -0.58 2.01 9.18
C THR A 152 -0.91 0.87 10.14
N GLY A 153 -0.05 0.66 11.14
CA GLY A 153 -0.20 -0.43 12.09
C GLY A 153 0.98 -0.51 13.06
N ARG A 154 0.96 -1.52 13.91
CA ARG A 154 2.04 -1.88 14.83
C ARG A 154 2.36 -3.36 14.70
N MET A 155 3.63 -3.67 14.78
CA MET A 155 4.06 -5.05 14.92
C MET A 155 3.80 -5.55 16.36
N ALA A 156 3.25 -6.76 16.45
CA ALA A 156 3.18 -7.53 17.69
C ALA A 156 3.95 -8.83 17.45
N GLY A 157 5.23 -8.85 17.80
CA GLY A 157 6.14 -9.93 17.42
C GLY A 157 6.33 -10.01 15.91
N GLN A 158 5.88 -11.10 15.29
CA GLN A 158 6.00 -11.33 13.84
C GLN A 158 4.78 -10.87 13.04
N MET A 159 3.74 -10.33 13.70
CA MET A 159 2.48 -9.99 13.06
C MET A 159 2.19 -8.49 13.16
N CYS A 160 1.61 -7.94 12.09
CA CYS A 160 1.01 -6.62 12.07
C CYS A 160 -0.49 -6.74 11.84
N ARG A 161 -1.27 -6.16 12.72
CA ARG A 161 -2.73 -6.12 12.58
C ARG A 161 -3.15 -4.85 11.84
N CYS A 162 -3.87 -5.02 10.72
CA CYS A 162 -4.36 -3.95 9.85
C CYS A 162 -5.87 -4.16 9.62
N GLY A 163 -6.70 -3.54 10.46
CA GLY A 163 -8.14 -3.84 10.48
C GLY A 163 -8.40 -5.29 10.84
N GLU A 164 -9.12 -6.02 9.99
CA GLU A 164 -9.40 -7.46 10.14
C GLU A 164 -8.28 -8.35 9.56
N HIS A 165 -7.34 -7.78 8.83
CA HIS A 165 -6.24 -8.52 8.19
C HIS A 165 -5.02 -8.57 9.11
N THR A 166 -4.26 -9.65 8.96
CA THR A 166 -2.99 -9.83 9.67
C THR A 166 -1.88 -10.09 8.66
N LEU A 167 -0.84 -9.26 8.69
CA LEU A 167 0.37 -9.45 7.91
C LEU A 167 1.42 -10.13 8.77
N THR A 168 2.05 -11.15 8.24
CA THR A 168 3.07 -11.93 8.96
C THR A 168 4.44 -11.71 8.32
N ARG A 169 5.45 -11.43 9.16
CA ARG A 169 6.84 -11.19 8.70
C ARG A 169 7.44 -12.40 7.96
N GLY A 170 6.89 -13.60 8.15
CA GLY A 170 7.29 -14.80 7.43
C GLY A 170 6.80 -14.86 5.98
N ASP A 171 5.70 -14.20 5.67
CA ASP A 171 5.07 -14.24 4.34
C ASP A 171 5.70 -13.20 3.40
N GLN A 172 6.07 -12.03 3.93
CA GLN A 172 6.75 -10.96 3.20
C GLN A 172 7.70 -10.18 4.12
N PRO A 173 8.77 -9.58 3.58
CA PRO A 173 9.65 -8.70 4.34
C PRO A 173 8.90 -7.48 4.89
N ILE A 174 8.98 -7.25 6.19
CA ILE A 174 8.38 -6.11 6.87
C ILE A 174 9.45 -5.29 7.56
N VAL A 175 9.50 -4.00 7.26
CA VAL A 175 10.28 -3.00 7.98
C VAL A 175 9.35 -2.19 8.86
N GLU A 176 9.62 -2.16 10.16
CA GLU A 176 8.87 -1.36 11.11
C GLU A 176 9.54 0.00 11.32
N LEU A 177 8.75 1.07 11.17
CA LEU A 177 9.17 2.42 11.51
C LEU A 177 8.65 2.75 12.92
N GLU A 178 9.54 2.65 13.87
CA GLU A 178 9.29 3.06 15.25
C GLU A 178 9.10 4.58 15.33
N ALA A 179 8.20 5.00 16.24
CA ALA A 179 7.88 6.41 16.46
C ALA A 179 8.97 7.16 17.22
#